data_87e5a09e55228fafc61f5093b1897913
#
_entry.id   87e5a09e55228fafc61f5093b1897913
#
_cell.length_a   1.000
_cell.length_b   1.000
_cell.length_c   1.000
_cell.angle_alpha   90.00
_cell.angle_beta   90.00
_cell.angle_gamma   90.00
#
_symmetry.space_group_name_H-M   'P 1'
#
loop_
_entity.id
_entity.type
_entity.pdbx_description
1 polymer ?
#
loop_
_entity_poly.entity_id
_entity_poly.type
_entity_poly.pdbx_seq_one_letter_code
_entity_poly.pdbx_strand_id
1 'polypeptide(L)'
;IHIDNVHTISHGMSSDGCDITGCHDVLVENSFFRGHDDILAVKARDFINEMPVPQTCENVTFRNCVVWCDSSNPMTIGYETNQDIRNIRYERIDVLNISRPNVWQLEAVMAIEPHNEGVVDGVVYKDIRVDVKVPQNSLFRFVVDEGTGTIRNVRIEDVYINYGGTLGGIIYGTTQAEVSGVDFINVRNSEGLSLAEDKVTTNVYTSNINVSPNLKNGTWVGEVWDFSTEFSGFSSEQGRFDWYYKYLDGSEMKELLWNSSRNFWDVDTYCYIGWQRTDTNPVRNFPQMAAAMHPDVNKQPILIWKAPASGKILVRGKVRRPGTCGDGVDVSVRKNYQIPFWSMTIESSNQNFVDMGTNTVSVNKGDEVQFMVSMRGDNGCDNTEWLPVIAYLSLE
;
A
#
# COMPACT_ATOMS: atom_id res chain seq x y z
N ILE A 1 -12.30 16.84 21.29
CA ILE A 1 -11.39 16.01 22.12
C ILE A 1 -10.14 15.73 21.30
N HIS A 2 -8.97 15.81 21.94
CA HIS A 2 -7.69 15.45 21.30
C HIS A 2 -6.95 14.42 22.16
N ILE A 3 -6.66 13.26 21.60
CA ILE A 3 -5.92 12.15 22.21
C ILE A 3 -4.65 11.98 21.37
N ASP A 4 -3.49 12.22 21.95
CA ASP A 4 -2.21 12.23 21.25
C ASP A 4 -1.16 11.43 22.02
N ASN A 5 -0.37 10.64 21.29
CA ASN A 5 0.76 9.88 21.81
C ASN A 5 0.40 8.95 22.99
N VAL A 6 -0.71 8.24 22.88
CA VAL A 6 -1.17 7.25 23.86
C VAL A 6 -0.74 5.86 23.43
N HIS A 7 -0.20 5.09 24.37
CA HIS A 7 0.20 3.70 24.13
C HIS A 7 -0.51 2.79 25.12
N THR A 8 -1.38 1.91 24.62
CA THR A 8 -2.10 0.93 25.43
C THR A 8 -1.79 -0.48 25.01
N ILE A 9 -1.69 -1.37 25.99
CA ILE A 9 -1.61 -2.81 25.79
C ILE A 9 -2.57 -3.44 26.78
N SER A 10 -3.62 -4.06 26.27
CA SER A 10 -4.59 -4.79 27.07
C SER A 10 -4.64 -6.26 26.63
N HIS A 11 -4.96 -7.14 27.56
CA HIS A 11 -5.03 -8.57 27.32
C HIS A 11 -6.14 -9.19 28.16
N GLY A 12 -7.27 -9.37 27.60
CA GLY A 12 -8.45 -9.98 28.22
C GLY A 12 -9.58 -9.99 27.20
N MET A 13 -10.49 -10.93 27.31
CA MET A 13 -11.69 -10.93 26.48
C MET A 13 -12.40 -9.57 26.64
N SER A 14 -12.91 -9.01 25.54
CA SER A 14 -13.59 -7.71 25.51
C SER A 14 -12.69 -6.53 25.96
N SER A 15 -11.40 -6.56 25.66
CA SER A 15 -10.52 -5.43 25.85
C SER A 15 -10.33 -4.68 24.54
N ASP A 16 -11.12 -3.65 24.37
CA ASP A 16 -11.04 -2.73 23.23
C ASP A 16 -9.77 -1.86 23.34
N GLY A 17 -9.39 -1.23 22.25
CA GLY A 17 -8.23 -0.34 22.23
C GLY A 17 -8.61 1.10 22.55
N CYS A 18 -9.45 1.71 21.73
CA CYS A 18 -9.93 3.08 21.87
C CYS A 18 -11.35 3.19 21.33
N ASP A 19 -12.34 3.29 22.22
CA ASP A 19 -13.74 3.45 21.89
C ASP A 19 -14.17 4.93 21.94
N ILE A 20 -14.70 5.40 20.84
CA ILE A 20 -15.32 6.72 20.74
C ILE A 20 -16.83 6.52 20.65
N THR A 21 -17.52 6.78 21.73
CA THR A 21 -18.95 6.51 21.85
C THR A 21 -19.74 7.79 22.07
N GLY A 22 -20.69 8.10 21.17
CA GLY A 22 -21.58 9.25 21.27
C GLY A 22 -20.84 10.59 21.41
N CYS A 23 -19.70 10.73 20.76
CA CYS A 23 -18.85 11.92 20.82
C CYS A 23 -18.79 12.64 19.47
N HIS A 24 -18.39 13.91 19.50
CA HIS A 24 -18.12 14.67 18.29
C HIS A 24 -16.83 15.48 18.39
N ASP A 25 -16.26 15.79 17.22
CA ASP A 25 -15.01 16.56 17.09
C ASP A 25 -13.86 15.91 17.87
N VAL A 26 -13.56 14.64 17.55
CA VAL A 26 -12.51 13.85 18.20
C VAL A 26 -11.36 13.60 17.23
N LEU A 27 -10.15 13.88 17.68
CA LEU A 27 -8.91 13.50 17.02
C LEU A 27 -8.12 12.58 17.92
N VAL A 28 -7.83 11.37 17.42
CA VAL A 28 -6.90 10.40 18.05
C VAL A 28 -5.71 10.26 17.11
N GLU A 29 -4.51 10.57 17.59
CA GLU A 29 -3.35 10.50 16.70
C GLU A 29 -2.05 10.02 17.38
N ASN A 30 -1.07 9.63 16.53
CA ASN A 30 0.29 9.28 16.92
C ASN A 30 0.35 8.22 18.04
N SER A 31 -0.59 7.28 18.04
CA SER A 31 -0.86 6.40 19.16
C SER A 31 -0.71 4.93 18.78
N PHE A 32 -0.42 4.09 19.77
CA PHE A 32 -0.36 2.64 19.64
C PHE A 32 -1.41 1.97 20.51
N PHE A 33 -2.22 1.11 19.91
CA PHE A 33 -3.25 0.36 20.61
C PHE A 33 -3.12 -1.14 20.35
N ARG A 34 -3.03 -1.92 21.41
CA ARG A 34 -3.17 -3.37 21.35
C ARG A 34 -4.30 -3.82 22.26
N GLY A 35 -5.21 -4.61 21.74
CA GLY A 35 -6.34 -5.18 22.45
C GLY A 35 -6.72 -6.55 21.94
N HIS A 36 -7.62 -7.19 22.67
CA HIS A 36 -8.15 -8.50 22.30
C HIS A 36 -9.50 -8.40 21.58
N ASP A 37 -10.17 -7.27 21.67
CA ASP A 37 -11.43 -6.96 20.99
C ASP A 37 -11.20 -5.84 19.96
N ASP A 38 -12.19 -5.01 19.66
CA ASP A 38 -12.10 -3.94 18.67
C ASP A 38 -11.04 -2.89 19.05
N ILE A 39 -10.21 -2.47 18.10
CA ILE A 39 -9.07 -1.62 18.47
C ILE A 39 -9.38 -0.14 18.32
N LEU A 40 -9.82 0.31 17.15
CA LEU A 40 -10.27 1.69 16.93
C LEU A 40 -11.76 1.64 16.63
N ALA A 41 -12.58 1.81 17.66
CA ALA A 41 -14.01 1.63 17.55
C ALA A 41 -14.78 2.93 17.62
N VAL A 42 -15.84 3.05 16.80
CA VAL A 42 -16.80 4.17 16.83
C VAL A 42 -18.20 3.61 17.06
N LYS A 43 -18.83 4.07 18.11
CA LYS A 43 -20.13 3.58 18.56
C LYS A 43 -21.08 4.78 18.82
N ALA A 44 -22.38 4.57 18.61
CA ALA A 44 -23.40 5.58 18.89
C ALA A 44 -24.57 4.92 19.62
N ARG A 45 -24.32 4.58 20.88
CA ARG A 45 -25.24 3.83 21.74
C ARG A 45 -25.89 4.74 22.77
N ASP A 46 -27.19 4.57 22.97
CA ASP A 46 -27.85 5.01 24.17
C ASP A 46 -27.39 4.11 25.33
N PHE A 47 -26.53 4.60 26.20
CA PHE A 47 -26.30 3.94 27.47
C PHE A 47 -27.59 4.01 28.28
N ILE A 48 -28.27 2.88 28.27
CA ILE A 48 -29.52 2.69 29.00
C ILE A 48 -29.28 3.13 30.45
N ASN A 49 -29.96 4.16 30.87
CA ASN A 49 -30.08 4.75 32.21
C ASN A 49 -29.01 5.77 32.65
N GLU A 50 -27.95 6.04 31.93
CA GLU A 50 -26.93 6.99 32.43
C GLU A 50 -26.78 8.26 31.57
N MET A 51 -27.24 8.25 30.34
CA MET A 51 -27.24 9.42 29.45
C MET A 51 -28.67 9.80 29.07
N PRO A 52 -29.13 11.01 29.42
CA PRO A 52 -30.51 11.40 29.22
C PRO A 52 -30.88 11.79 27.79
N VAL A 53 -29.92 11.79 26.85
CA VAL A 53 -30.15 12.16 25.45
C VAL A 53 -29.33 11.23 24.53
N PRO A 54 -29.98 10.64 23.53
CA PRO A 54 -29.27 9.90 22.46
C PRO A 54 -28.21 10.77 21.81
N GLN A 55 -26.99 10.24 21.66
CA GLN A 55 -25.85 10.98 21.12
C GLN A 55 -25.42 10.38 19.79
N THR A 56 -25.48 11.20 18.74
CA THR A 56 -24.76 10.89 17.48
C THR A 56 -23.25 10.87 17.70
N CYS A 57 -22.52 10.15 16.85
CA CYS A 57 -21.07 10.19 16.86
C CYS A 57 -20.59 10.80 15.54
N GLU A 58 -19.94 11.96 15.61
CA GLU A 58 -19.63 12.74 14.41
C GLU A 58 -18.21 13.33 14.41
N ASN A 59 -17.62 13.50 13.21
CA ASN A 59 -16.31 14.15 13.04
C ASN A 59 -15.20 13.50 13.88
N VAL A 60 -15.06 12.18 13.78
CA VAL A 60 -14.01 11.43 14.48
C VAL A 60 -12.92 11.10 13.49
N THR A 61 -11.68 11.40 13.85
CA THR A 61 -10.49 11.08 13.05
C THR A 61 -9.49 10.29 13.89
N PHE A 62 -9.13 9.12 13.43
CA PHE A 62 -7.94 8.38 13.86
C PHE A 62 -6.84 8.60 12.83
N ARG A 63 -5.66 9.03 13.27
CA ARG A 63 -4.58 9.39 12.36
C ARG A 63 -3.20 9.00 12.89
N ASN A 64 -2.33 8.48 12.01
CA ASN A 64 -0.98 8.05 12.39
C ASN A 64 -0.98 7.07 13.57
N CYS A 65 -1.91 6.12 13.59
CA CYS A 65 -1.99 5.13 14.66
C CYS A 65 -1.45 3.77 14.21
N VAL A 66 -0.89 3.05 15.16
CA VAL A 66 -0.46 1.66 14.97
C VAL A 66 -1.35 0.77 15.81
N VAL A 67 -1.91 -0.27 15.19
CA VAL A 67 -2.88 -1.15 15.86
C VAL A 67 -2.44 -2.62 15.81
N TRP A 68 -2.72 -3.32 16.90
CA TRP A 68 -2.51 -4.75 17.03
C TRP A 68 -3.77 -5.39 17.61
N CYS A 69 -4.51 -6.10 16.78
CA CYS A 69 -5.74 -6.76 17.16
C CYS A 69 -5.51 -8.24 17.41
N ASP A 70 -5.82 -8.72 18.60
CA ASP A 70 -5.61 -10.12 18.97
C ASP A 70 -6.81 -11.02 18.66
N SER A 71 -8.03 -10.49 18.44
CA SER A 71 -9.21 -11.34 18.21
C SER A 71 -10.42 -10.73 17.50
N SER A 72 -10.48 -9.44 17.20
CA SER A 72 -11.65 -8.80 16.60
C SER A 72 -11.24 -7.90 15.44
N ASN A 73 -11.79 -6.69 15.33
CA ASN A 73 -11.57 -5.79 14.20
C ASN A 73 -10.58 -4.67 14.55
N PRO A 74 -9.54 -4.46 13.75
CA PRO A 74 -8.63 -3.32 13.92
C PRO A 74 -9.32 -1.96 13.83
N MET A 75 -10.30 -1.81 12.93
CA MET A 75 -11.06 -0.58 12.71
C MET A 75 -12.54 -0.95 12.58
N THR A 76 -13.35 -0.52 13.54
CA THR A 76 -14.76 -0.91 13.66
C THR A 76 -15.68 0.30 13.76
N ILE A 77 -16.82 0.24 13.09
CA ILE A 77 -17.98 1.11 13.30
C ILE A 77 -19.18 0.22 13.60
N GLY A 78 -19.73 0.35 14.78
CA GLY A 78 -20.80 -0.52 15.29
C GLY A 78 -20.28 -1.39 16.43
N TYR A 79 -20.90 -2.42 16.76
CA TYR A 79 -22.27 -2.93 16.74
C TYR A 79 -23.32 -1.96 17.29
N GLU A 80 -23.00 -1.25 18.35
CA GLU A 80 -23.92 -0.42 19.11
C GLU A 80 -24.19 0.89 18.38
N THR A 81 -25.25 0.93 17.58
CA THR A 81 -25.58 2.03 16.66
C THR A 81 -27.04 2.44 16.71
N ASN A 82 -27.55 2.79 17.88
CA ASN A 82 -28.91 3.32 18.03
C ASN A 82 -29.06 4.73 17.44
N GLN A 83 -27.94 5.43 17.26
CA GLN A 83 -27.89 6.80 16.74
C GLN A 83 -26.96 6.88 15.53
N ASP A 84 -27.06 7.96 14.80
CA ASP A 84 -26.26 8.15 13.59
C ASP A 84 -24.76 8.31 13.88
N ILE A 85 -23.96 7.79 12.98
CA ILE A 85 -22.50 7.93 12.95
C ILE A 85 -22.13 8.61 11.64
N ARG A 86 -21.46 9.76 11.70
CA ARG A 86 -21.17 10.57 10.52
C ARG A 86 -19.74 11.08 10.48
N ASN A 87 -19.19 11.16 9.26
CA ASN A 87 -17.89 11.78 8.99
C ASN A 87 -16.76 11.18 9.84
N ILE A 88 -16.51 9.88 9.66
CA ILE A 88 -15.47 9.12 10.35
C ILE A 88 -14.29 8.92 9.43
N ARG A 89 -13.07 9.14 9.93
CA ARG A 89 -11.85 9.01 9.15
C ARG A 89 -10.81 8.17 9.87
N TYR A 90 -10.29 7.18 9.17
CA TYR A 90 -9.10 6.40 9.53
C TYR A 90 -8.01 6.75 8.51
N GLU A 91 -6.96 7.44 8.95
CA GLU A 91 -5.91 7.95 8.06
C GLU A 91 -4.52 7.54 8.54
N ARG A 92 -3.73 6.94 7.65
CA ARG A 92 -2.36 6.48 7.97
C ARG A 92 -2.34 5.54 9.17
N ILE A 93 -3.05 4.43 9.04
CA ILE A 93 -3.11 3.39 10.07
C ILE A 93 -2.25 2.20 9.65
N ASP A 94 -1.37 1.77 10.55
CA ASP A 94 -0.60 0.55 10.42
C ASP A 94 -1.25 -0.58 11.22
N VAL A 95 -1.70 -1.63 10.54
CA VAL A 95 -2.28 -2.82 11.17
C VAL A 95 -1.21 -3.90 11.21
N LEU A 96 -0.64 -4.15 12.39
CA LEU A 96 0.45 -5.09 12.59
C LEU A 96 -0.02 -6.52 12.86
N ASN A 97 -1.24 -6.68 13.35
CA ASN A 97 -1.84 -7.98 13.60
C ASN A 97 -3.35 -7.96 13.48
N ILE A 98 -3.88 -9.02 12.90
CA ILE A 98 -5.27 -9.44 12.98
C ILE A 98 -5.22 -10.95 13.20
N SER A 99 -5.37 -11.39 14.43
CA SER A 99 -5.22 -12.80 14.74
C SER A 99 -6.55 -13.50 14.87
N ARG A 100 -6.71 -14.39 14.02
CA ARG A 100 -7.69 -15.45 13.79
C ARG A 100 -8.76 -15.09 12.77
N PRO A 101 -9.00 -16.01 11.81
CA PRO A 101 -10.36 -16.19 11.35
C PRO A 101 -11.16 -16.63 12.58
N ASN A 102 -12.01 -15.76 13.06
CA ASN A 102 -12.94 -16.09 14.11
C ASN A 102 -13.77 -17.31 13.71
N VAL A 103 -14.13 -18.09 14.67
CA VAL A 103 -15.09 -19.20 14.52
C VAL A 103 -16.41 -18.70 13.91
N TRP A 104 -16.70 -17.41 14.05
CA TRP A 104 -17.92 -16.74 13.58
C TRP A 104 -17.80 -16.07 12.21
N GLN A 105 -16.62 -16.00 11.59
CA GLN A 105 -16.36 -15.35 10.29
C GLN A 105 -16.82 -13.87 10.22
N LEU A 106 -16.84 -13.18 11.33
CA LEU A 106 -17.34 -11.79 11.44
C LEU A 106 -16.25 -10.74 11.41
N GLU A 107 -14.98 -11.13 11.44
CA GLU A 107 -13.86 -10.20 11.57
C GLU A 107 -13.34 -9.71 10.23
N ALA A 108 -13.00 -8.43 10.19
CA ALA A 108 -12.38 -7.79 9.05
C ALA A 108 -11.39 -6.71 9.51
N VAL A 109 -10.45 -6.35 8.64
CA VAL A 109 -9.55 -5.22 8.89
C VAL A 109 -10.33 -3.91 9.04
N MET A 110 -11.37 -3.74 8.20
CA MET A 110 -12.29 -2.61 8.19
C MET A 110 -13.72 -3.13 8.34
N ALA A 111 -14.37 -2.89 9.47
CA ALA A 111 -15.71 -3.34 9.74
C ALA A 111 -16.70 -2.15 9.91
N ILE A 112 -17.87 -2.26 9.32
CA ILE A 112 -19.01 -1.37 9.54
C ILE A 112 -20.25 -2.25 9.71
N GLU A 113 -20.76 -2.32 10.91
CA GLU A 113 -21.81 -3.27 11.29
C GLU A 113 -22.85 -2.61 12.21
N PRO A 114 -23.68 -1.68 11.69
CA PRO A 114 -24.76 -1.11 12.49
C PRO A 114 -25.82 -2.16 12.81
N HIS A 115 -26.12 -2.32 14.09
CA HIS A 115 -27.08 -3.34 14.56
C HIS A 115 -28.51 -2.84 14.76
N ASN A 116 -28.72 -1.54 14.85
CA ASN A 116 -30.04 -0.98 15.16
C ASN A 116 -30.51 0.01 14.10
N GLU A 117 -30.85 1.24 14.48
CA GLU A 117 -31.52 2.21 13.61
C GLU A 117 -30.56 3.27 13.05
N GLY A 118 -29.35 3.37 13.58
CA GLY A 118 -28.41 4.43 13.22
C GLY A 118 -27.93 4.37 11.77
N VAL A 119 -27.82 5.53 11.16
CA VAL A 119 -27.24 5.69 9.82
C VAL A 119 -25.74 5.91 9.94
N VAL A 120 -24.94 5.07 9.28
CA VAL A 120 -23.51 5.29 9.11
C VAL A 120 -23.26 5.98 7.77
N ASP A 121 -22.78 7.22 7.80
CA ASP A 121 -22.65 8.07 6.62
C ASP A 121 -21.30 8.79 6.55
N GLY A 122 -20.61 8.68 5.42
CA GLY A 122 -19.37 9.43 5.20
C GLY A 122 -18.17 8.85 5.94
N VAL A 123 -17.82 7.61 5.69
CA VAL A 123 -16.64 6.93 6.27
C VAL A 123 -15.49 6.92 5.28
N VAL A 124 -14.30 7.28 5.73
CA VAL A 124 -13.08 7.25 4.91
C VAL A 124 -12.00 6.43 5.58
N TYR A 125 -11.54 5.40 4.88
CA TYR A 125 -10.31 4.66 5.17
C TYR A 125 -9.25 5.09 4.15
N LYS A 126 -8.16 5.71 4.61
CA LYS A 126 -7.13 6.25 3.71
C LYS A 126 -5.71 5.96 4.20
N ASP A 127 -4.85 5.52 3.27
CA ASP A 127 -3.46 5.17 3.56
C ASP A 127 -3.37 4.15 4.71
N ILE A 128 -4.03 3.01 4.50
CA ILE A 128 -4.05 1.89 5.45
C ILE A 128 -3.02 0.86 5.02
N ARG A 129 -2.11 0.52 5.91
CA ARG A 129 -1.07 -0.48 5.69
C ARG A 129 -1.30 -1.68 6.59
N VAL A 130 -1.41 -2.87 6.00
CA VAL A 130 -1.68 -4.12 6.72
C VAL A 130 -0.47 -5.04 6.58
N ASP A 131 0.28 -5.20 7.67
CA ASP A 131 1.52 -5.97 7.72
C ASP A 131 1.34 -7.44 8.13
N VAL A 132 0.14 -7.95 7.96
CA VAL A 132 -0.21 -9.33 8.33
C VAL A 132 -1.05 -9.98 7.24
N LYS A 133 -1.00 -11.32 7.17
CA LYS A 133 -1.86 -12.09 6.28
C LYS A 133 -3.33 -11.89 6.66
N VAL A 134 -4.08 -11.29 5.74
CA VAL A 134 -5.53 -11.13 5.90
C VAL A 134 -6.21 -12.43 5.50
N PRO A 135 -7.10 -13.01 6.32
CA PRO A 135 -7.89 -14.16 5.92
C PRO A 135 -8.73 -13.87 4.68
N GLN A 136 -9.07 -14.90 3.94
CA GLN A 136 -9.91 -14.76 2.74
C GLN A 136 -11.23 -14.06 3.08
N ASN A 137 -11.61 -13.06 2.29
CA ASN A 137 -12.82 -12.25 2.45
C ASN A 137 -12.91 -11.43 3.76
N SER A 138 -11.79 -11.16 4.40
CA SER A 138 -11.74 -10.42 5.68
C SER A 138 -11.00 -9.07 5.57
N LEU A 139 -10.83 -8.52 4.37
CA LEU A 139 -10.27 -7.17 4.25
C LEU A 139 -11.28 -6.10 4.69
N PHE A 140 -12.54 -6.30 4.30
CA PHE A 140 -13.64 -5.42 4.72
C PHE A 140 -14.93 -6.22 4.95
N ARG A 141 -15.74 -5.71 5.87
CA ARG A 141 -17.09 -6.21 6.16
C ARG A 141 -18.00 -5.02 6.44
N PHE A 142 -18.89 -4.70 5.51
CA PHE A 142 -19.88 -3.64 5.64
C PHE A 142 -21.26 -4.29 5.56
N VAL A 143 -21.82 -4.59 6.71
CA VAL A 143 -23.00 -5.45 6.80
C VAL A 143 -24.05 -4.85 7.73
N VAL A 144 -25.27 -4.77 7.24
CA VAL A 144 -26.45 -4.60 8.07
C VAL A 144 -27.11 -5.95 8.18
N ASP A 145 -27.03 -6.60 9.32
CA ASP A 145 -27.63 -7.91 9.58
C ASP A 145 -28.90 -7.83 10.43
N GLU A 146 -29.01 -6.82 11.28
CA GLU A 146 -30.19 -6.55 12.11
C GLU A 146 -30.57 -5.07 12.06
N GLY A 147 -31.86 -4.76 12.27
CA GLY A 147 -32.36 -3.40 12.35
C GLY A 147 -32.61 -2.72 11.01
N THR A 148 -32.72 -1.39 11.05
CA THR A 148 -33.05 -0.51 9.92
C THR A 148 -31.92 0.49 9.61
N GLY A 149 -30.80 0.40 10.30
CA GLY A 149 -29.63 1.23 10.07
C GLY A 149 -29.09 1.05 8.66
N THR A 150 -28.57 2.10 8.06
CA THR A 150 -28.03 2.08 6.70
C THR A 150 -26.55 2.44 6.68
N ILE A 151 -25.83 1.95 5.69
CA ILE A 151 -24.42 2.31 5.45
C ILE A 151 -24.35 3.01 4.11
N ARG A 152 -23.77 4.21 4.08
CA ARG A 152 -23.62 4.96 2.82
C ARG A 152 -22.39 5.86 2.78
N ASN A 153 -21.95 6.18 1.56
CA ASN A 153 -20.82 7.06 1.30
C ASN A 153 -19.53 6.61 2.00
N VAL A 154 -19.13 5.37 1.76
CA VAL A 154 -17.88 4.78 2.30
C VAL A 154 -16.80 4.85 1.24
N ARG A 155 -15.63 5.38 1.59
CA ARG A 155 -14.49 5.47 0.69
C ARG A 155 -13.28 4.77 1.28
N ILE A 156 -12.74 3.82 0.53
CA ILE A 156 -11.55 3.06 0.86
C ILE A 156 -10.49 3.45 -0.18
N GLU A 157 -9.44 4.14 0.27
CA GLU A 157 -8.45 4.75 -0.62
C GLU A 157 -7.03 4.44 -0.15
N ASP A 158 -6.15 4.05 -1.08
CA ASP A 158 -4.73 3.79 -0.80
C ASP A 158 -4.53 2.73 0.30
N VAL A 159 -5.15 1.56 0.15
CA VAL A 159 -5.01 0.44 1.09
C VAL A 159 -3.99 -0.55 0.55
N TYR A 160 -2.97 -0.82 1.33
CA TYR A 160 -1.89 -1.71 0.97
C TYR A 160 -1.76 -2.87 1.97
N ILE A 161 -1.83 -4.09 1.45
CA ILE A 161 -1.65 -5.30 2.23
C ILE A 161 -0.28 -5.88 1.93
N ASN A 162 0.62 -5.81 2.90
CA ASN A 162 2.00 -6.31 2.79
C ASN A 162 2.08 -7.84 2.83
N TYR A 163 1.14 -8.52 2.23
CA TYR A 163 1.04 -9.97 2.13
C TYR A 163 0.36 -10.37 0.83
N GLY A 164 0.79 -11.48 0.24
CA GLY A 164 0.13 -12.05 -0.93
C GLY A 164 -1.21 -12.69 -0.60
N GLY A 165 -1.98 -12.96 -1.62
CA GLY A 165 -3.25 -13.65 -1.55
C GLY A 165 -4.44 -12.83 -2.04
N THR A 166 -5.62 -13.42 -1.96
CA THR A 166 -6.85 -12.85 -2.50
C THR A 166 -7.37 -11.72 -1.61
N LEU A 167 -7.42 -10.51 -2.14
CA LEU A 167 -8.13 -9.39 -1.52
C LEU A 167 -9.63 -9.60 -1.69
N GLY A 168 -10.41 -9.32 -0.66
CA GLY A 168 -11.85 -9.42 -0.76
C GLY A 168 -12.58 -9.16 0.56
N GLY A 169 -13.89 -9.01 0.45
CA GLY A 169 -14.76 -8.79 1.59
C GLY A 169 -16.23 -8.83 1.19
N ILE A 170 -17.08 -8.51 2.14
CA ILE A 170 -18.53 -8.58 1.96
C ILE A 170 -19.22 -7.25 2.24
N ILE A 171 -20.26 -6.97 1.46
CA ILE A 171 -21.14 -5.80 1.60
C ILE A 171 -22.57 -6.31 1.48
N TYR A 172 -23.29 -6.34 2.58
CA TYR A 172 -24.66 -6.84 2.63
C TYR A 172 -25.62 -5.85 3.29
N GLY A 173 -26.70 -5.56 2.62
CA GLY A 173 -27.87 -4.92 3.20
C GLY A 173 -28.99 -5.90 3.50
N THR A 174 -30.13 -5.38 3.93
CA THR A 174 -31.36 -6.12 4.19
C THR A 174 -32.55 -5.49 3.45
N THR A 175 -33.72 -6.14 3.51
CA THR A 175 -34.97 -5.59 2.92
C THR A 175 -35.39 -4.23 3.54
N GLN A 176 -34.84 -3.87 4.71
CA GLN A 176 -35.17 -2.67 5.45
C GLN A 176 -34.02 -1.65 5.46
N ALA A 177 -32.81 -2.07 5.05
CA ALA A 177 -31.60 -1.27 5.18
C ALA A 177 -30.65 -1.52 4.01
N GLU A 178 -30.42 -0.52 3.19
CA GLU A 178 -29.51 -0.57 2.05
C GLU A 178 -28.09 -0.20 2.46
N VAL A 179 -27.11 -0.84 1.80
CA VAL A 179 -25.72 -0.40 1.79
C VAL A 179 -25.42 0.20 0.42
N SER A 180 -25.00 1.47 0.37
CA SER A 180 -24.82 2.18 -0.90
C SER A 180 -23.65 3.15 -0.94
N GLY A 181 -23.14 3.41 -2.15
CA GLY A 181 -22.08 4.39 -2.35
C GLY A 181 -20.77 3.98 -1.68
N VAL A 182 -20.24 2.81 -2.03
CA VAL A 182 -18.95 2.32 -1.54
C VAL A 182 -17.92 2.37 -2.66
N ASP A 183 -16.88 3.16 -2.48
CA ASP A 183 -15.80 3.32 -3.45
C ASP A 183 -14.50 2.69 -2.93
N PHE A 184 -13.95 1.75 -3.70
CA PHE A 184 -12.62 1.19 -3.49
C PHE A 184 -11.66 1.79 -4.51
N ILE A 185 -10.62 2.47 -4.04
CA ILE A 185 -9.64 3.16 -4.87
C ILE A 185 -8.24 2.76 -4.45
N ASN A 186 -7.46 2.21 -5.38
CA ASN A 186 -6.08 1.81 -5.13
C ASN A 186 -5.95 0.87 -3.91
N VAL A 187 -6.71 -0.22 -3.90
CA VAL A 187 -6.62 -1.29 -2.90
C VAL A 187 -5.81 -2.43 -3.50
N ARG A 188 -4.64 -2.71 -2.96
CA ARG A 188 -3.70 -3.69 -3.54
C ARG A 188 -2.90 -4.45 -2.48
N ASN A 189 -2.33 -5.58 -2.88
CA ASN A 189 -1.46 -6.38 -2.04
C ASN A 189 0.01 -6.33 -2.48
N SER A 190 0.88 -7.03 -1.76
CA SER A 190 2.33 -7.11 -2.03
C SER A 190 2.68 -7.80 -3.34
N GLU A 191 1.77 -8.55 -3.95
CA GLU A 191 1.93 -9.17 -5.27
C GLU A 191 1.56 -8.22 -6.42
N GLY A 192 1.19 -6.96 -6.10
CA GLY A 192 0.69 -6.00 -7.06
C GLY A 192 -0.74 -6.28 -7.55
N LEU A 193 -1.44 -7.26 -6.94
CA LEU A 193 -2.82 -7.56 -7.27
C LEU A 193 -3.73 -6.52 -6.64
N SER A 194 -4.54 -5.88 -7.47
CA SER A 194 -5.60 -4.98 -7.04
C SER A 194 -6.84 -5.76 -6.62
N LEU A 195 -7.64 -5.15 -5.74
CA LEU A 195 -8.99 -5.63 -5.47
C LEU A 195 -9.77 -5.67 -6.79
N ALA A 196 -10.35 -6.84 -7.11
CA ALA A 196 -11.19 -7.02 -8.28
C ALA A 196 -12.68 -7.01 -7.89
N GLU A 197 -13.54 -6.60 -8.81
CA GLU A 197 -15.00 -6.52 -8.56
C GLU A 197 -15.59 -7.87 -8.13
N ASP A 198 -15.13 -9.00 -8.70
CA ASP A 198 -15.58 -10.34 -8.35
C ASP A 198 -15.16 -10.80 -6.95
N LYS A 199 -14.35 -10.03 -6.26
CA LYS A 199 -13.91 -10.24 -4.87
C LYS A 199 -14.69 -9.39 -3.86
N VAL A 200 -15.54 -8.51 -4.33
CA VAL A 200 -16.50 -7.77 -3.50
C VAL A 200 -17.81 -8.54 -3.53
N THR A 201 -18.07 -9.29 -2.48
CA THR A 201 -19.31 -10.09 -2.40
C THR A 201 -20.46 -9.20 -1.93
N THR A 202 -21.48 -9.04 -2.76
CA THR A 202 -22.65 -8.19 -2.49
C THR A 202 -23.95 -8.99 -2.50
N ASN A 203 -25.03 -8.41 -2.00
CA ASN A 203 -26.38 -8.94 -2.17
C ASN A 203 -27.30 -7.91 -2.89
N VAL A 204 -28.55 -8.27 -3.10
CA VAL A 204 -29.52 -7.45 -3.85
C VAL A 204 -29.91 -6.13 -3.14
N TYR A 205 -29.51 -5.94 -1.92
CA TYR A 205 -29.77 -4.73 -1.12
C TYR A 205 -28.54 -3.80 -1.06
N THR A 206 -27.74 -3.84 -2.10
CA THR A 206 -26.56 -2.97 -2.26
C THR A 206 -26.63 -2.22 -3.57
N SER A 207 -26.16 -0.97 -3.59
CA SER A 207 -26.10 -0.17 -4.81
C SER A 207 -24.87 0.74 -4.86
N ASN A 208 -24.48 1.14 -6.06
CA ASN A 208 -23.34 2.06 -6.29
C ASN A 208 -22.05 1.59 -5.60
N ILE A 209 -21.67 0.34 -5.81
CA ILE A 209 -20.41 -0.23 -5.35
C ILE A 209 -19.41 -0.12 -6.50
N ASN A 210 -18.35 0.67 -6.32
CA ASN A 210 -17.38 0.93 -7.35
C ASN A 210 -16.00 0.40 -6.93
N VAL A 211 -15.34 -0.33 -7.82
CA VAL A 211 -13.98 -0.80 -7.62
C VAL A 211 -13.09 -0.19 -8.70
N SER A 212 -12.13 0.63 -8.26
CA SER A 212 -11.16 1.27 -9.14
C SER A 212 -9.77 0.79 -8.77
N PRO A 213 -9.28 -0.27 -9.40
CA PRO A 213 -7.98 -0.84 -9.09
C PRO A 213 -6.88 0.17 -9.44
N ASN A 214 -5.97 0.37 -8.52
CA ASN A 214 -4.78 1.18 -8.69
C ASN A 214 -5.01 2.66 -9.07
N LEU A 215 -6.12 3.26 -8.73
CA LEU A 215 -6.37 4.67 -9.04
C LEU A 215 -6.44 5.51 -7.78
N LYS A 216 -5.60 6.51 -7.68
CA LYS A 216 -5.64 7.51 -6.63
C LYS A 216 -6.68 8.58 -6.95
N ASN A 217 -7.67 8.80 -6.07
CA ASN A 217 -8.78 9.72 -6.33
C ASN A 217 -9.46 9.51 -7.70
N GLY A 218 -9.56 8.27 -8.16
CA GLY A 218 -10.07 7.93 -9.47
C GLY A 218 -9.09 8.19 -10.62
N THR A 219 -7.86 8.55 -10.33
CA THR A 219 -6.81 8.77 -11.34
C THR A 219 -5.43 8.36 -10.80
N TRP A 220 -4.54 7.94 -11.70
CA TRP A 220 -3.12 7.72 -11.41
C TRP A 220 -2.31 9.01 -11.25
N VAL A 221 -2.90 10.14 -11.55
CA VAL A 221 -2.20 11.42 -11.53
C VAL A 221 -1.72 11.75 -10.11
N GLY A 222 -0.41 11.96 -9.99
CA GLY A 222 0.25 12.19 -8.71
C GLY A 222 0.66 10.94 -7.94
N GLU A 223 0.31 9.73 -8.40
CA GLU A 223 0.86 8.50 -7.84
C GLU A 223 2.34 8.37 -8.16
N VAL A 224 3.12 7.94 -7.17
CA VAL A 224 4.58 7.89 -7.26
C VAL A 224 5.06 6.49 -6.93
N TRP A 225 5.83 5.89 -7.83
CA TRP A 225 6.64 4.70 -7.62
C TRP A 225 8.06 5.14 -7.25
N ASP A 226 8.43 4.95 -6.00
CA ASP A 226 9.76 5.27 -5.49
C ASP A 226 10.46 3.98 -5.07
N PHE A 227 11.37 3.52 -5.88
CA PHE A 227 12.08 2.27 -5.64
C PHE A 227 12.78 2.23 -4.28
N SER A 228 13.21 3.37 -3.77
CA SER A 228 13.87 3.44 -2.45
C SER A 228 12.99 3.03 -1.27
N THR A 229 11.67 3.08 -1.46
CA THR A 229 10.66 2.70 -0.46
C THR A 229 9.91 1.43 -0.81
N GLU A 230 10.00 0.97 -2.06
CA GLU A 230 9.20 -0.11 -2.63
C GLU A 230 9.98 -1.39 -2.93
N PHE A 231 11.28 -1.40 -2.69
CA PHE A 231 12.10 -2.58 -2.98
C PHE A 231 11.62 -3.82 -2.20
N SER A 232 11.39 -4.88 -2.94
CA SER A 232 10.91 -6.15 -2.38
C SER A 232 12.03 -7.09 -1.89
N GLY A 233 13.03 -6.54 -1.21
CA GLY A 233 14.19 -7.30 -0.74
C GLY A 233 13.93 -8.47 0.22
N PHE A 234 12.66 -8.78 0.45
CA PHE A 234 12.24 -9.91 1.30
C PHE A 234 11.20 -10.82 0.62
N SER A 235 10.95 -10.63 -0.67
CA SER A 235 10.00 -11.43 -1.45
C SER A 235 10.68 -12.06 -2.65
N SER A 236 10.38 -13.34 -2.91
CA SER A 236 10.81 -14.05 -4.11
C SER A 236 9.96 -13.75 -5.34
N GLU A 237 9.10 -12.73 -5.30
CA GLU A 237 8.08 -12.49 -6.30
C GLU A 237 8.40 -11.29 -7.19
N GLN A 238 8.35 -11.51 -8.51
CA GLN A 238 8.42 -10.46 -9.52
C GLN A 238 7.13 -9.64 -9.53
N GLY A 239 7.22 -8.34 -9.87
CA GLY A 239 6.04 -7.50 -10.08
C GLY A 239 5.49 -6.79 -8.84
N ARG A 240 6.14 -6.91 -7.70
CA ARG A 240 5.77 -6.13 -6.51
C ARG A 240 5.93 -4.64 -6.81
N PHE A 241 4.90 -3.84 -6.55
CA PHE A 241 4.85 -2.40 -6.90
C PHE A 241 5.15 -2.12 -8.36
N ASP A 242 4.76 -3.03 -9.27
CA ASP A 242 5.04 -2.94 -10.71
C ASP A 242 6.53 -3.01 -11.09
N TRP A 243 7.42 -3.39 -10.15
CA TRP A 243 8.85 -3.57 -10.39
C TRP A 243 9.20 -5.03 -10.72
N TYR A 244 10.05 -5.22 -11.76
CA TYR A 244 10.52 -6.52 -12.24
C TYR A 244 12.03 -6.51 -12.39
N TYR A 245 12.65 -7.66 -12.17
CA TYR A 245 14.09 -7.85 -12.13
C TYR A 245 14.51 -8.82 -13.23
N LYS A 246 15.13 -8.31 -14.29
CA LYS A 246 15.54 -9.08 -15.44
C LYS A 246 17.00 -8.80 -15.81
N TYR A 247 17.52 -9.54 -16.75
CA TYR A 247 18.80 -9.26 -17.38
C TYR A 247 18.75 -9.59 -18.85
N LEU A 248 19.62 -8.93 -19.62
CA LEU A 248 19.86 -9.20 -21.02
C LEU A 248 21.09 -10.09 -21.13
N ASP A 249 20.98 -11.26 -21.78
CA ASP A 249 22.06 -12.19 -22.08
C ASP A 249 22.32 -12.13 -23.60
N GLY A 250 23.29 -11.33 -24.00
CA GLY A 250 23.43 -10.94 -25.41
C GLY A 250 22.20 -10.18 -25.93
N SER A 251 21.32 -10.84 -26.67
CA SER A 251 20.07 -10.26 -27.17
C SER A 251 18.80 -10.87 -26.54
N GLU A 252 18.96 -11.82 -25.65
CA GLU A 252 17.86 -12.54 -25.03
C GLU A 252 17.54 -12.00 -23.64
N MET A 253 16.26 -11.65 -23.40
CA MET A 253 15.79 -11.21 -22.08
C MET A 253 15.44 -12.40 -21.21
N LYS A 254 15.99 -12.44 -20.00
CA LYS A 254 15.77 -13.48 -19.00
C LYS A 254 15.40 -12.89 -17.64
N GLU A 255 14.71 -13.65 -16.81
CA GLU A 255 14.40 -13.24 -15.46
C GLU A 255 15.57 -13.53 -14.52
N LEU A 256 15.87 -12.58 -13.62
CA LEU A 256 16.71 -12.84 -12.47
C LEU A 256 15.93 -13.69 -11.45
N LEU A 257 16.60 -14.56 -10.75
CA LEU A 257 16.03 -15.41 -9.72
C LEU A 257 16.34 -14.87 -8.33
N TRP A 258 15.38 -15.01 -7.41
CA TRP A 258 15.62 -14.58 -6.04
C TRP A 258 16.59 -15.51 -5.30
N ASN A 259 17.66 -14.94 -4.79
CA ASN A 259 18.64 -15.62 -3.97
C ASN A 259 18.50 -15.20 -2.51
N SER A 260 17.84 -16.03 -1.72
CA SER A 260 17.55 -15.73 -0.31
C SER A 260 18.79 -15.66 0.58
N SER A 261 19.90 -16.29 0.18
CA SER A 261 21.14 -16.23 0.96
C SER A 261 21.90 -14.91 0.79
N ARG A 262 21.67 -14.22 -0.32
CA ARG A 262 22.28 -12.91 -0.63
C ARG A 262 21.29 -11.73 -0.48
N ASN A 263 20.01 -12.02 -0.43
CA ASN A 263 18.93 -11.03 -0.55
C ASN A 263 19.03 -10.20 -1.85
N PHE A 264 19.35 -10.88 -2.95
CA PHE A 264 19.47 -10.29 -4.28
C PHE A 264 18.68 -11.09 -5.30
N TRP A 265 18.29 -10.43 -6.39
CA TRP A 265 17.87 -11.05 -7.62
C TRP A 265 19.11 -11.26 -8.48
N ASP A 266 19.51 -12.49 -8.71
CA ASP A 266 20.75 -12.78 -9.44
C ASP A 266 20.60 -13.96 -10.42
N VAL A 267 21.57 -14.09 -11.29
CA VAL A 267 21.78 -15.27 -12.13
C VAL A 267 23.11 -15.94 -11.78
N ASP A 268 24.05 -15.16 -11.24
CA ASP A 268 25.36 -15.59 -10.79
C ASP A 268 25.97 -14.58 -9.80
N THR A 269 27.26 -14.70 -9.54
CA THR A 269 27.97 -13.85 -8.57
C THR A 269 28.00 -12.39 -8.97
N TYR A 270 28.03 -12.08 -10.27
CA TYR A 270 28.27 -10.74 -10.78
C TYR A 270 27.04 -10.08 -11.38
N CYS A 271 26.19 -10.80 -12.13
CA CYS A 271 24.99 -10.20 -12.68
C CYS A 271 23.83 -10.26 -11.67
N TYR A 272 23.51 -9.12 -11.06
CA TYR A 272 22.47 -9.06 -10.04
C TYR A 272 21.78 -7.70 -9.96
N ILE A 273 20.61 -7.70 -9.32
CA ILE A 273 19.92 -6.52 -8.79
C ILE A 273 19.61 -6.80 -7.33
N GLY A 274 20.17 -6.01 -6.46
CA GLY A 274 19.94 -6.07 -5.03
C GLY A 274 19.57 -4.69 -4.51
N TRP A 275 19.78 -4.50 -3.22
CA TRP A 275 19.64 -3.20 -2.61
C TRP A 275 20.89 -2.86 -1.80
N GLN A 276 21.18 -1.59 -1.74
CA GLN A 276 22.27 -1.08 -0.93
C GLN A 276 21.83 0.14 -0.15
N ARG A 277 22.20 0.19 1.11
CA ARG A 277 22.01 1.38 1.94
C ARG A 277 23.01 2.43 1.49
N THR A 278 22.50 3.57 1.01
CA THR A 278 23.37 4.64 0.51
C THR A 278 23.72 5.63 1.60
N ASP A 279 22.70 6.32 2.13
CA ASP A 279 22.86 7.37 3.13
C ASP A 279 21.62 7.44 4.01
N THR A 280 21.72 8.08 5.18
CA THR A 280 20.55 8.45 5.98
C THR A 280 19.86 9.65 5.31
N ASN A 281 18.59 9.51 4.95
CA ASN A 281 17.82 10.66 4.47
C ASN A 281 17.67 11.67 5.63
N PRO A 282 18.23 12.86 5.54
CA PRO A 282 18.23 13.83 6.65
C PRO A 282 16.83 14.33 7.01
N VAL A 283 15.86 14.19 6.09
CA VAL A 283 14.47 14.63 6.30
C VAL A 283 13.62 13.57 6.96
N ARG A 284 13.94 12.25 6.74
CA ARG A 284 13.12 11.13 7.22
C ARG A 284 13.79 10.28 8.29
N ASN A 285 15.06 10.52 8.58
CA ASN A 285 15.87 9.72 9.51
C ASN A 285 15.96 8.21 9.19
N PHE A 286 15.60 7.83 7.96
CA PHE A 286 15.68 6.45 7.47
C PHE A 286 16.78 6.32 6.42
N PRO A 287 17.47 5.18 6.35
CA PRO A 287 18.42 4.92 5.29
C PRO A 287 17.71 4.92 3.94
N GLN A 288 18.28 5.62 2.99
CA GLN A 288 17.83 5.58 1.61
C GLN A 288 18.33 4.29 0.95
N MET A 289 17.43 3.51 0.36
CA MET A 289 17.77 2.25 -0.30
C MET A 289 17.87 2.49 -1.80
N ALA A 290 18.99 2.12 -2.39
CA ALA A 290 19.19 2.17 -3.84
C ALA A 290 19.10 0.78 -4.45
N ALA A 291 18.65 0.69 -5.70
CA ALA A 291 18.87 -0.50 -6.51
C ALA A 291 20.38 -0.68 -6.73
N ALA A 292 20.95 -1.70 -6.15
CA ALA A 292 22.35 -2.09 -6.40
C ALA A 292 22.39 -3.04 -7.60
N MET A 293 22.87 -2.56 -8.73
CA MET A 293 22.91 -3.31 -10.00
C MET A 293 24.35 -3.54 -10.41
N HIS A 294 24.70 -4.78 -10.76
CA HIS A 294 26.05 -5.11 -11.24
C HIS A 294 25.96 -5.90 -12.53
N PRO A 295 26.58 -5.43 -13.62
CA PRO A 295 26.67 -6.14 -14.89
C PRO A 295 27.76 -7.21 -14.84
N ASP A 296 27.63 -8.23 -15.68
CA ASP A 296 28.68 -9.20 -15.99
C ASP A 296 28.98 -9.23 -17.49
N VAL A 297 30.00 -9.96 -17.88
CA VAL A 297 30.34 -10.12 -19.28
C VAL A 297 29.15 -10.68 -20.05
N ASN A 298 28.67 -9.92 -21.04
CA ASN A 298 27.46 -10.19 -21.85
C ASN A 298 26.14 -10.23 -21.07
N LYS A 299 26.11 -9.94 -19.78
CA LYS A 299 24.90 -9.92 -18.98
C LYS A 299 24.66 -8.53 -18.39
N GLN A 300 23.55 -7.92 -18.75
CA GLN A 300 23.19 -6.57 -18.33
C GLN A 300 21.94 -6.62 -17.44
N PRO A 301 22.03 -6.30 -16.14
CA PRO A 301 20.87 -6.26 -15.28
C PRO A 301 19.94 -5.12 -15.69
N ILE A 302 18.64 -5.38 -15.63
CA ILE A 302 17.59 -4.44 -16.00
C ILE A 302 16.54 -4.42 -14.90
N LEU A 303 16.43 -3.27 -14.24
CA LEU A 303 15.29 -2.98 -13.37
C LEU A 303 14.16 -2.43 -14.25
N ILE A 304 12.99 -3.04 -14.18
CA ILE A 304 11.84 -2.70 -15.02
C ILE A 304 10.69 -2.22 -14.14
N TRP A 305 10.12 -1.09 -14.48
CA TRP A 305 8.80 -0.70 -14.02
C TRP A 305 7.79 -0.92 -15.16
N LYS A 306 6.67 -1.57 -14.87
CA LYS A 306 5.63 -1.85 -15.86
C LYS A 306 4.42 -0.96 -15.63
N ALA A 307 4.04 -0.20 -16.65
CA ALA A 307 2.95 0.76 -16.57
C ALA A 307 1.60 0.09 -16.26
N PRO A 308 0.98 0.36 -15.10
CA PRO A 308 -0.32 -0.20 -14.76
C PRO A 308 -1.49 0.45 -15.53
N ALA A 309 -1.30 1.64 -16.09
CA ALA A 309 -2.29 2.37 -16.89
C ALA A 309 -1.64 3.07 -18.09
N SER A 310 -2.46 3.50 -19.07
CA SER A 310 -2.01 4.38 -20.14
C SER A 310 -2.00 5.83 -19.69
N GLY A 311 -1.03 6.61 -20.19
CA GLY A 311 -0.93 8.02 -19.82
C GLY A 311 0.45 8.60 -20.00
N LYS A 312 0.68 9.75 -19.39
CA LYS A 312 1.95 10.46 -19.42
C LYS A 312 2.62 10.37 -18.04
N ILE A 313 3.83 9.89 -18.02
CA ILE A 313 4.61 9.72 -16.79
C ILE A 313 5.84 10.65 -16.75
N LEU A 314 6.23 10.99 -15.55
CA LEU A 314 7.50 11.61 -15.22
C LEU A 314 8.45 10.50 -14.76
N VAL A 315 9.64 10.44 -15.34
CA VAL A 315 10.72 9.54 -14.92
C VAL A 315 11.90 10.39 -14.46
N ARG A 316 12.35 10.20 -13.24
CA ARG A 316 13.48 10.89 -12.63
C ARG A 316 14.26 9.93 -11.75
N GLY A 317 15.39 10.37 -11.26
CA GLY A 317 16.18 9.57 -10.33
C GLY A 317 17.62 10.04 -10.27
N LYS A 318 18.38 9.37 -9.41
CA LYS A 318 19.81 9.57 -9.27
C LYS A 318 20.53 8.25 -9.40
N VAL A 319 21.70 8.28 -10.01
CA VAL A 319 22.53 7.10 -10.21
C VAL A 319 23.98 7.41 -9.88
N ARG A 320 24.69 6.48 -9.26
CA ARG A 320 26.13 6.56 -9.03
C ARG A 320 26.80 5.21 -9.12
N ARG A 321 28.10 5.21 -9.30
CA ARG A 321 28.98 4.07 -9.17
C ARG A 321 29.91 4.29 -7.98
N PRO A 322 29.72 3.65 -6.83
CA PRO A 322 30.53 3.91 -5.63
C PRO A 322 31.94 3.30 -5.71
N GLY A 323 32.17 2.37 -6.64
CA GLY A 323 33.48 1.75 -6.83
C GLY A 323 34.52 2.66 -7.45
N THR A 324 35.77 2.52 -7.05
CA THR A 324 36.90 3.35 -7.52
C THR A 324 37.82 2.64 -8.52
N CYS A 325 37.61 1.34 -8.76
CA CYS A 325 38.37 0.54 -9.74
C CYS A 325 37.60 0.33 -11.04
N GLY A 326 38.18 -0.33 -12.04
CA GLY A 326 37.55 -0.58 -13.34
C GLY A 326 37.53 0.65 -14.25
N ASP A 327 36.77 0.57 -15.32
CA ASP A 327 36.73 1.59 -16.39
C ASP A 327 35.39 2.35 -16.47
N GLY A 328 34.48 2.12 -15.51
CA GLY A 328 33.18 2.78 -15.44
C GLY A 328 32.06 1.97 -16.05
N VAL A 329 30.85 2.53 -16.04
CA VAL A 329 29.64 1.87 -16.55
C VAL A 329 28.87 2.77 -17.50
N ASP A 330 28.15 2.16 -18.43
CA ASP A 330 27.14 2.85 -19.22
C ASP A 330 25.75 2.56 -18.62
N VAL A 331 25.02 3.64 -18.32
CA VAL A 331 23.68 3.57 -17.77
C VAL A 331 22.65 4.15 -18.72
N SER A 332 21.48 3.54 -18.82
CA SER A 332 20.44 4.04 -19.72
C SER A 332 19.03 3.77 -19.21
N VAL A 333 18.09 4.62 -19.63
CA VAL A 333 16.66 4.40 -19.43
C VAL A 333 15.93 4.43 -20.76
N ARG A 334 15.14 3.41 -20.99
CA ARG A 334 14.40 3.23 -22.25
C ARG A 334 12.98 2.74 -22.02
N LYS A 335 12.16 2.84 -23.03
CA LYS A 335 10.82 2.27 -23.06
C LYS A 335 10.78 1.09 -24.04
N ASN A 336 10.31 -0.09 -23.60
CA ASN A 336 10.09 -1.26 -24.46
C ASN A 336 11.25 -1.60 -25.40
N TYR A 337 12.48 -1.60 -24.89
CA TYR A 337 13.71 -1.86 -25.67
C TYR A 337 13.99 -0.88 -26.83
N GLN A 338 13.32 0.26 -26.87
CA GLN A 338 13.58 1.29 -27.87
C GLN A 338 14.88 2.06 -27.58
N ILE A 339 15.19 3.02 -28.42
CA ILE A 339 16.31 3.94 -28.19
C ILE A 339 16.14 4.60 -26.82
N PRO A 340 17.20 4.64 -26.00
CA PRO A 340 17.15 5.27 -24.67
C PRO A 340 16.70 6.72 -24.77
N PHE A 341 15.76 7.13 -23.94
CA PHE A 341 15.40 8.52 -23.80
C PHE A 341 16.30 9.27 -22.81
N TRP A 342 17.09 8.51 -22.03
CA TRP A 342 18.19 9.02 -21.21
C TRP A 342 19.33 8.00 -21.16
N SER A 343 20.57 8.48 -21.23
CA SER A 343 21.75 7.64 -21.08
C SER A 343 22.96 8.45 -20.66
N MET A 344 23.90 7.81 -19.99
CA MET A 344 25.14 8.44 -19.54
C MET A 344 26.23 7.38 -19.32
N THR A 345 27.48 7.76 -19.51
CA THR A 345 28.64 7.05 -19.01
C THR A 345 29.05 7.61 -17.65
N ILE A 346 29.18 6.74 -16.65
CA ILE A 346 29.71 7.07 -15.33
C ILE A 346 31.15 6.57 -15.27
N GLU A 347 32.07 7.50 -15.34
CA GLU A 347 33.50 7.19 -15.30
C GLU A 347 33.92 6.68 -13.91
N SER A 348 34.98 5.84 -13.87
CA SER A 348 35.51 5.31 -12.61
C SER A 348 35.99 6.37 -11.61
N SER A 349 36.29 7.57 -12.09
CA SER A 349 36.70 8.71 -11.26
C SER A 349 35.51 9.42 -10.58
N ASN A 350 34.26 9.14 -10.97
CA ASN A 350 33.08 9.81 -10.45
C ASN A 350 32.25 8.89 -9.56
N GLN A 351 32.31 9.05 -8.25
CA GLN A 351 31.52 8.31 -7.26
C GLN A 351 30.27 9.08 -6.78
N ASN A 352 30.05 10.31 -7.27
CA ASN A 352 28.91 11.12 -6.86
C ASN A 352 27.64 10.70 -7.59
N PHE A 353 26.51 10.94 -6.94
CA PHE A 353 25.23 10.80 -7.61
C PHE A 353 25.08 11.79 -8.76
N VAL A 354 24.75 11.27 -9.92
CA VAL A 354 24.34 12.04 -11.09
C VAL A 354 22.82 12.07 -11.14
N ASP A 355 22.26 13.25 -11.26
CA ASP A 355 20.81 13.44 -11.40
C ASP A 355 20.40 13.23 -12.87
N MET A 356 19.40 12.38 -13.09
CA MET A 356 18.85 12.13 -14.42
C MET A 356 18.06 13.32 -14.97
N GLY A 357 17.77 14.32 -14.14
CA GLY A 357 16.80 15.35 -14.47
C GLY A 357 15.38 14.77 -14.56
N THR A 358 14.53 15.49 -15.27
CA THR A 358 13.12 15.16 -15.44
C THR A 358 12.84 14.75 -16.89
N ASN A 359 12.41 13.50 -17.08
CA ASN A 359 12.07 12.96 -18.38
C ASN A 359 10.58 12.67 -18.44
N THR A 360 9.88 13.14 -19.44
CA THR A 360 8.45 12.90 -19.62
C THR A 360 8.24 11.88 -20.75
N VAL A 361 7.49 10.82 -20.47
CA VAL A 361 7.27 9.69 -21.39
C VAL A 361 5.78 9.34 -21.45
N SER A 362 5.25 9.15 -22.66
CA SER A 362 3.92 8.56 -22.84
C SER A 362 4.03 7.03 -22.78
N VAL A 363 3.15 6.40 -22.02
CA VAL A 363 3.08 4.95 -21.85
C VAL A 363 1.66 4.44 -22.12
N ASN A 364 1.56 3.24 -22.66
CA ASN A 364 0.34 2.45 -22.66
C ASN A 364 0.38 1.48 -21.47
N LYS A 365 -0.79 1.04 -21.01
CA LYS A 365 -0.85 -0.03 -20.00
C LYS A 365 -0.03 -1.23 -20.45
N GLY A 366 0.89 -1.67 -19.59
CA GLY A 366 1.80 -2.78 -19.84
C GLY A 366 3.14 -2.39 -20.49
N ASP A 367 3.34 -1.13 -20.90
CA ASP A 367 4.66 -0.65 -21.34
C ASP A 367 5.68 -0.74 -20.21
N GLU A 368 6.93 -1.01 -20.58
CA GLU A 368 8.04 -1.15 -19.65
C GLU A 368 8.97 0.08 -19.69
N VAL A 369 9.26 0.66 -18.54
CA VAL A 369 10.37 1.60 -18.36
C VAL A 369 11.54 0.82 -17.78
N GLN A 370 12.65 0.81 -18.48
CA GLN A 370 13.78 -0.10 -18.25
C GLN A 370 15.02 0.69 -17.87
N PHE A 371 15.52 0.46 -16.65
CA PHE A 371 16.76 1.04 -16.12
C PHE A 371 17.86 -0.01 -16.28
N MET A 372 18.87 0.27 -17.06
CA MET A 372 19.91 -0.69 -17.45
C MET A 372 21.30 -0.23 -17.03
N VAL A 373 22.12 -1.19 -16.65
CA VAL A 373 23.56 -0.99 -16.41
C VAL A 373 24.32 -1.94 -17.30
N SER A 374 25.28 -1.39 -18.01
CA SER A 374 26.19 -2.16 -18.90
C SER A 374 27.63 -1.92 -18.48
N MET A 375 28.41 -2.98 -18.42
CA MET A 375 29.87 -2.86 -18.33
C MET A 375 30.45 -2.22 -19.60
N ARG A 376 31.65 -1.66 -19.49
CA ARG A 376 32.43 -1.17 -20.63
C ARG A 376 33.47 -2.20 -21.07
N GLY A 377 34.70 -2.04 -20.71
CA GLY A 377 35.78 -2.99 -21.05
C GLY A 377 35.95 -4.10 -20.03
N ASP A 378 35.72 -3.83 -18.75
CA ASP A 378 35.74 -4.84 -17.69
C ASP A 378 34.58 -4.59 -16.70
N ASN A 379 34.21 -5.62 -15.92
CA ASN A 379 33.14 -5.53 -14.92
C ASN A 379 33.66 -5.24 -13.50
N GLY A 380 34.92 -4.85 -13.35
CA GLY A 380 35.55 -4.58 -12.06
C GLY A 380 34.94 -3.36 -11.36
N CYS A 381 34.42 -3.54 -10.14
CA CYS A 381 33.78 -2.49 -9.33
C CYS A 381 32.54 -1.84 -9.98
N ASP A 382 31.84 -2.50 -10.84
CA ASP A 382 30.71 -1.94 -11.60
C ASP A 382 29.39 -1.91 -10.83
N ASN A 383 29.45 -2.15 -9.52
CA ASN A 383 28.27 -1.96 -8.69
C ASN A 383 27.72 -0.54 -8.84
N THR A 384 26.51 -0.43 -9.27
CA THR A 384 25.84 0.83 -9.61
C THR A 384 24.62 0.99 -8.74
N GLU A 385 24.51 2.09 -8.04
CA GLU A 385 23.39 2.44 -7.17
C GLU A 385 22.42 3.35 -7.92
N TRP A 386 21.16 2.93 -8.04
CA TRP A 386 20.12 3.69 -8.71
C TRP A 386 18.94 3.97 -7.80
N LEU A 387 18.42 5.19 -7.84
CA LEU A 387 17.26 5.69 -7.10
C LEU A 387 16.18 6.17 -8.09
N PRO A 388 15.51 5.24 -8.80
CA PRO A 388 14.50 5.61 -9.78
C PRO A 388 13.18 6.01 -9.10
N VAL A 389 12.53 7.02 -9.67
CA VAL A 389 11.21 7.51 -9.27
C VAL A 389 10.36 7.73 -10.51
N ILE A 390 9.17 7.20 -10.52
CA ILE A 390 8.18 7.36 -11.59
C ILE A 390 6.89 7.94 -11.01
N ALA A 391 6.26 8.87 -11.73
CA ALA A 391 4.98 9.44 -11.33
C ALA A 391 4.08 9.68 -12.53
N TYR A 392 2.78 9.44 -12.43
CA TYR A 392 1.83 9.82 -13.46
C TYR A 392 1.55 11.33 -13.44
N LEU A 393 1.63 11.95 -14.63
CA LEU A 393 1.27 13.35 -14.87
C LEU A 393 -0.15 13.49 -15.40
N SER A 394 -0.59 12.54 -16.23
CA SER A 394 -1.94 12.48 -16.79
C SER A 394 -2.27 11.04 -17.19
N LEU A 395 -3.54 10.71 -17.27
CA LEU A 395 -4.07 9.51 -17.90
C LEU A 395 -4.60 9.83 -19.29
N GLU A 396 -4.57 8.83 -20.18
CA GLU A 396 -5.19 8.85 -21.52
C GLU A 396 -6.37 7.88 -21.57
#